data_4d6e36a345ff6863f90bb1cde3eb14ed
#
_entry.id   4d6e36a345ff6863f90bb1cde3eb14ed
#
_cell.length_a   1.000
_cell.length_b   1.000
_cell.length_c   1.000
_cell.angle_alpha   90.00
_cell.angle_beta   90.00
_cell.angle_gamma   90.00
#
_symmetry.space_group_name_H-M   'P 1'
#
loop_
_entity.id
_entity.type
_entity.pdbx_description
1 polymer ?
#
loop_
_entity_poly.entity_id
_entity_poly.type
_entity_poly.pdbx_seq_one_letter_code
_entity_poly.pdbx_strand_id
1 'polypeptide(L)'
;SDVYKRQEPTILGGMKRVVDPRILGEEALFDILGFRIALEIGICSDIFRNITPEDISELEEIVKMGIVFENNEYAPVSEFTFHAKLYEITGNKTISEFQDIIHPVMIFVKNKFKDLLEPINIEMKEQGQIVTHVDLLNFLKNRDELGYRKAIEQHFEVYKRFLNSRK
;
A
#
# COMPACT_ATOMS: atom_id res chain seq x y z
N SER A 1 -24.37 33.20 8.23
CA SER A 1 -23.96 32.56 9.49
C SER A 1 -23.08 31.37 9.14
N ASP A 2 -21.77 31.57 9.27
CA ASP A 2 -20.78 30.53 9.03
C ASP A 2 -20.89 29.49 10.13
N VAL A 3 -21.56 28.41 9.79
CA VAL A 3 -21.54 27.19 10.59
C VAL A 3 -20.12 26.63 10.44
N TYR A 4 -19.30 26.83 11.43
CA TYR A 4 -18.10 26.04 11.65
C TYR A 4 -18.50 24.56 11.64
N LYS A 5 -18.35 23.89 10.51
CA LYS A 5 -18.35 22.43 10.46
C LYS A 5 -17.11 21.99 11.24
N ARG A 6 -17.26 21.73 12.54
CA ARG A 6 -16.29 20.98 13.31
C ARG A 6 -16.08 19.67 12.54
N GLN A 7 -14.92 19.51 11.91
CA GLN A 7 -14.53 18.20 11.45
C GLN A 7 -14.46 17.32 12.69
N GLU A 8 -15.34 16.32 12.74
CA GLU A 8 -15.26 15.34 13.83
C GLU A 8 -13.86 14.72 13.78
N PRO A 9 -13.14 14.71 14.93
CA PRO A 9 -11.83 14.09 14.97
C PRO A 9 -12.01 12.59 14.67
N THR A 10 -11.39 12.13 13.60
CA THR A 10 -11.35 10.70 13.30
C THR A 10 -10.38 10.00 14.24
N ILE A 11 -10.64 8.72 14.55
CA ILE A 11 -9.78 7.90 15.42
C ILE A 11 -8.34 7.92 14.88
N LEU A 12 -8.17 7.76 13.55
CA LEU A 12 -6.86 7.77 12.90
C LEU A 12 -6.24 9.17 12.81
N GLY A 13 -7.03 10.23 12.77
CA GLY A 13 -6.53 11.61 12.82
C GLY A 13 -5.78 11.93 14.13
N GLY A 14 -6.19 11.31 15.24
CA GLY A 14 -5.43 11.33 16.51
C GLY A 14 -4.12 10.54 16.42
N MET A 15 -4.15 9.34 15.83
CA MET A 15 -2.97 8.49 15.66
C MET A 15 -1.93 9.11 14.74
N LYS A 16 -2.33 9.78 13.67
CA LYS A 16 -1.43 10.47 12.72
C LYS A 16 -0.46 11.46 13.42
N ARG A 17 -0.89 12.08 14.51
CA ARG A 17 -0.07 13.03 15.27
C ARG A 17 0.93 12.37 16.20
N VAL A 18 0.75 11.09 16.50
CA VAL A 18 1.51 10.35 17.52
C VAL A 18 2.45 9.33 16.90
N VAL A 19 2.14 8.83 15.69
CA VAL A 19 2.95 7.80 15.03
C VAL A 19 4.14 8.43 14.32
N ASP A 20 5.29 8.43 15.01
CA ASP A 20 6.59 8.73 14.40
C ASP A 20 7.39 7.44 14.29
N PRO A 21 7.67 6.94 13.07
CA PRO A 21 8.38 5.67 12.90
C PRO A 21 9.79 5.67 13.49
N ARG A 22 10.38 6.84 13.74
CA ARG A 22 11.73 6.96 14.32
C ARG A 22 11.77 6.62 15.82
N ILE A 23 10.64 6.78 16.52
CA ILE A 23 10.50 6.49 17.93
C ILE A 23 9.78 5.18 18.23
N LEU A 24 9.21 4.53 17.21
CA LEU A 24 8.58 3.23 17.35
C LEU A 24 9.65 2.13 17.48
N GLY A 25 9.41 1.18 18.38
CA GLY A 25 10.19 -0.05 18.43
C GLY A 25 9.96 -0.92 17.19
N GLU A 26 10.90 -1.82 16.91
CA GLU A 26 10.82 -2.72 15.73
C GLU A 26 9.53 -3.55 15.72
N GLU A 27 9.11 -4.06 16.89
CA GLU A 27 7.88 -4.83 17.04
C GLU A 27 6.65 -4.03 16.55
N ALA A 28 6.51 -2.79 16.98
CA ALA A 28 5.40 -1.93 16.56
C ALA A 28 5.44 -1.62 15.05
N LEU A 29 6.63 -1.45 14.46
CA LEU A 29 6.79 -1.28 13.02
C LEU A 29 6.35 -2.53 12.24
N PHE A 30 6.69 -3.71 12.75
CA PHE A 30 6.32 -4.98 12.14
C PHE A 30 4.82 -5.26 12.28
N ASP A 31 4.22 -4.90 13.41
CA ASP A 31 2.76 -5.00 13.61
C ASP A 31 2.00 -4.09 12.63
N ILE A 32 2.45 -2.85 12.43
CA ILE A 32 1.85 -1.94 11.44
C ILE A 32 2.00 -2.49 10.01
N LEU A 33 3.14 -3.05 9.66
CA LEU A 33 3.37 -3.68 8.37
C LEU A 33 2.44 -4.90 8.17
N GLY A 34 2.33 -5.75 9.18
CA GLY A 34 1.41 -6.89 9.17
C GLY A 34 -0.05 -6.47 9.04
N PHE A 35 -0.45 -5.41 9.74
CA PHE A 35 -1.78 -4.83 9.64
C PHE A 35 -2.06 -4.29 8.22
N ARG A 36 -1.09 -3.61 7.59
CA ARG A 36 -1.23 -3.17 6.19
C ARG A 36 -1.50 -4.34 5.26
N ILE A 37 -0.72 -5.42 5.36
CA ILE A 37 -0.89 -6.60 4.51
C ILE A 37 -2.30 -7.18 4.67
N ALA A 38 -2.76 -7.34 5.90
CA ALA A 38 -4.11 -7.84 6.18
C ALA A 38 -5.21 -6.92 5.62
N LEU A 39 -5.04 -5.60 5.74
CA LEU A 39 -5.96 -4.60 5.22
C LEU A 39 -6.04 -4.67 3.69
N GLU A 40 -4.90 -4.69 3.00
CA GLU A 40 -4.84 -4.73 1.52
C GLU A 40 -5.54 -5.97 0.95
N ILE A 41 -5.41 -7.11 1.61
CA ILE A 41 -6.11 -8.33 1.24
C ILE A 41 -7.61 -8.21 1.57
N GLY A 42 -7.94 -7.63 2.71
CA GLY A 42 -9.32 -7.52 3.21
C GLY A 42 -10.22 -6.61 2.38
N ILE A 43 -9.65 -5.56 1.75
CA ILE A 43 -10.41 -4.57 0.97
C ILE A 43 -10.69 -4.98 -0.48
N CYS A 44 -10.22 -6.13 -0.94
CA CYS A 44 -10.37 -6.55 -2.34
C CYS A 44 -11.82 -6.48 -2.83
N SER A 45 -12.76 -7.02 -2.08
CA SER A 45 -14.19 -7.01 -2.47
C SER A 45 -14.78 -5.60 -2.52
N ASP A 46 -14.36 -4.70 -1.63
CA ASP A 46 -14.80 -3.31 -1.63
C ASP A 46 -14.29 -2.57 -2.87
N ILE A 47 -13.03 -2.80 -3.26
CA ILE A 47 -12.46 -2.23 -4.48
C ILE A 47 -13.27 -2.68 -5.69
N PHE A 48 -13.48 -3.99 -5.87
CA PHE A 48 -14.19 -4.52 -7.04
C PHE A 48 -15.66 -4.11 -7.12
N ARG A 49 -16.31 -3.89 -5.97
CA ARG A 49 -17.69 -3.38 -5.91
C ARG A 49 -17.79 -1.92 -6.33
N ASN A 50 -16.82 -1.10 -5.96
CA ASN A 50 -16.91 0.36 -6.08
C ASN A 50 -16.15 0.95 -7.26
N ILE A 51 -15.14 0.25 -7.82
CA ILE A 51 -14.25 0.76 -8.85
C ILE A 51 -15.02 1.17 -10.11
N THR A 52 -14.75 2.38 -10.59
CA THR A 52 -15.34 2.98 -11.78
C THR A 52 -14.35 2.99 -12.96
N PRO A 53 -14.82 3.21 -14.22
CA PRO A 53 -13.93 3.41 -15.37
C PRO A 53 -12.98 4.61 -15.17
N GLU A 54 -13.43 5.65 -14.49
CA GLU A 54 -12.64 6.84 -14.16
C GLU A 54 -11.50 6.47 -13.20
N ASP A 55 -11.78 5.67 -12.18
CA ASP A 55 -10.76 5.16 -11.25
C ASP A 55 -9.70 4.33 -11.98
N ILE A 56 -10.11 3.49 -12.93
CA ILE A 56 -9.18 2.72 -13.79
C ILE A 56 -8.27 3.66 -14.56
N SER A 57 -8.82 4.73 -15.18
CA SER A 57 -8.05 5.70 -15.93
C SER A 57 -7.03 6.43 -15.06
N GLU A 58 -7.42 6.81 -13.83
CA GLU A 58 -6.50 7.42 -12.87
C GLU A 58 -5.38 6.46 -12.45
N LEU A 59 -5.70 5.20 -12.18
CA LEU A 59 -4.70 4.16 -11.85
C LEU A 59 -3.75 3.91 -13.03
N GLU A 60 -4.23 3.94 -14.28
CA GLU A 60 -3.38 3.84 -15.48
C GLU A 60 -2.35 4.98 -15.54
N GLU A 61 -2.76 6.21 -15.28
CA GLU A 61 -1.85 7.34 -15.25
C GLU A 61 -0.82 7.23 -14.12
N ILE A 62 -1.24 6.81 -12.92
CA ILE A 62 -0.33 6.57 -11.80
C ILE A 62 0.73 5.51 -12.15
N VAL A 63 0.32 4.41 -12.77
CA VAL A 63 1.23 3.33 -13.18
C VAL A 63 2.19 3.79 -14.28
N LYS A 64 1.71 4.52 -15.29
CA LYS A 64 2.56 5.11 -16.34
C LYS A 64 3.63 6.03 -15.77
N MET A 65 3.27 6.90 -14.83
CA MET A 65 4.22 7.79 -14.16
C MET A 65 5.30 6.99 -13.42
N GLY A 66 4.94 5.89 -12.77
CA GLY A 66 5.89 5.01 -12.08
C GLY A 66 6.89 4.34 -13.02
N ILE A 67 6.48 3.98 -14.25
CA ILE A 67 7.35 3.36 -15.27
C ILE A 67 8.34 4.35 -15.86
N VAL A 68 7.89 5.58 -16.18
CA VAL A 68 8.71 6.63 -16.82
C VAL A 68 9.85 7.06 -15.91
N PHE A 69 9.67 6.97 -14.61
CA PHE A 69 10.66 7.37 -13.61
C PHE A 69 11.32 6.15 -12.94
N GLU A 70 11.82 5.18 -13.71
CA GLU A 70 12.57 4.02 -13.20
C GLU A 70 13.78 4.36 -12.31
N ASN A 71 14.10 5.65 -12.16
CA ASN A 71 15.10 6.12 -11.21
C ASN A 71 14.51 6.07 -9.79
N ASN A 72 15.22 5.44 -8.90
CA ASN A 72 14.96 5.11 -7.50
C ASN A 72 14.27 6.18 -6.61
N GLU A 73 14.15 7.42 -7.06
CA GLU A 73 13.54 8.52 -6.31
C GLU A 73 12.00 8.55 -6.40
N TYR A 74 11.43 7.98 -7.47
CA TYR A 74 9.97 8.01 -7.72
C TYR A 74 9.23 6.73 -7.31
N ALA A 75 9.92 5.62 -7.13
CA ALA A 75 9.30 4.38 -6.68
C ALA A 75 8.47 4.55 -5.38
N PRO A 76 8.92 5.32 -4.36
CA PRO A 76 8.12 5.59 -3.17
C PRO A 76 6.84 6.37 -3.46
N VAL A 77 6.85 7.32 -4.41
CA VAL A 77 5.69 8.17 -4.72
C VAL A 77 4.64 7.38 -5.49
N SER A 78 5.03 6.59 -6.49
CA SER A 78 4.08 5.76 -7.25
C SER A 78 3.48 4.66 -6.40
N GLU A 79 4.25 4.07 -5.50
CA GLU A 79 3.74 3.08 -4.54
C GLU A 79 2.71 3.73 -3.60
N PHE A 80 3.01 4.91 -3.08
CA PHE A 80 2.08 5.64 -2.23
C PHE A 80 0.78 5.97 -2.98
N THR A 81 0.87 6.58 -4.17
CA THR A 81 -0.30 7.05 -4.92
C THR A 81 -1.17 5.92 -5.42
N PHE A 82 -0.60 4.79 -5.85
CA PHE A 82 -1.36 3.63 -6.28
C PHE A 82 -2.20 3.04 -5.15
N HIS A 83 -1.58 2.74 -4.01
CA HIS A 83 -2.30 2.18 -2.86
C HIS A 83 -3.25 3.19 -2.23
N ALA A 84 -2.91 4.49 -2.19
CA ALA A 84 -3.81 5.54 -1.72
C ALA A 84 -5.10 5.58 -2.57
N LYS A 85 -4.99 5.44 -3.89
CA LYS A 85 -6.15 5.38 -4.78
C LYS A 85 -7.00 4.15 -4.53
N LEU A 86 -6.40 2.99 -4.30
CA LEU A 86 -7.14 1.78 -3.93
C LEU A 86 -7.94 1.95 -2.63
N TYR A 87 -7.36 2.59 -1.62
CA TYR A 87 -8.04 2.88 -0.36
C TYR A 87 -9.19 3.87 -0.54
N GLU A 88 -9.02 4.89 -1.37
CA GLU A 88 -10.08 5.85 -1.73
C GLU A 88 -11.28 5.14 -2.38
N ILE A 89 -11.03 4.20 -3.31
CA ILE A 89 -12.06 3.43 -4.02
C ILE A 89 -12.95 2.64 -3.06
N THR A 90 -12.44 2.22 -1.90
CA THR A 90 -13.26 1.53 -0.89
C THR A 90 -14.43 2.38 -0.40
N GLY A 91 -14.37 3.70 -0.52
CA GLY A 91 -15.35 4.64 0.03
C GLY A 91 -15.31 4.75 1.57
N ASN A 92 -14.38 4.06 2.23
CA ASN A 92 -14.22 4.08 3.67
C ASN A 92 -13.17 5.11 4.07
N LYS A 93 -13.62 6.21 4.70
CA LYS A 93 -12.75 7.31 5.09
C LYS A 93 -11.63 6.89 6.05
N THR A 94 -11.92 5.99 6.99
CA THR A 94 -10.91 5.48 7.93
C THR A 94 -9.81 4.71 7.22
N ILE A 95 -10.17 3.89 6.23
CA ILE A 95 -9.21 3.17 5.38
C ILE A 95 -8.34 4.15 4.58
N SER A 96 -8.96 5.17 3.97
CA SER A 96 -8.23 6.20 3.20
C SER A 96 -7.24 6.97 4.09
N GLU A 97 -7.64 7.33 5.31
CA GLU A 97 -6.79 8.04 6.26
C GLU A 97 -5.63 7.18 6.79
N PHE A 98 -5.79 5.85 6.82
CA PHE A 98 -4.74 4.93 7.26
C PHE A 98 -3.49 5.03 6.38
N GLN A 99 -3.62 5.39 5.11
CA GLN A 99 -2.49 5.60 4.22
C GLN A 99 -1.54 6.72 4.71
N ASP A 100 -2.07 7.72 5.36
CA ASP A 100 -1.26 8.80 5.95
C ASP A 100 -0.36 8.33 7.10
N ILE A 101 -0.77 7.24 7.76
CA ILE A 101 0.00 6.60 8.84
C ILE A 101 1.01 5.62 8.24
N ILE A 102 0.56 4.78 7.30
CA ILE A 102 1.37 3.69 6.77
C ILE A 102 2.51 4.18 5.89
N HIS A 103 2.32 5.26 5.13
CA HIS A 103 3.31 5.74 4.18
C HIS A 103 4.66 6.09 4.84
N PRO A 104 4.72 6.94 5.91
CA PRO A 104 5.97 7.22 6.60
C PRO A 104 6.60 5.97 7.21
N VAL A 105 5.80 5.05 7.74
CA VAL A 105 6.27 3.78 8.29
C VAL A 105 6.92 2.92 7.20
N MET A 106 6.30 2.82 6.03
CA MET A 106 6.84 2.03 4.92
C MET A 106 8.16 2.59 4.40
N ILE A 107 8.28 3.91 4.24
CA ILE A 107 9.55 4.56 3.86
C ILE A 107 10.63 4.23 4.88
N PHE A 108 10.30 4.36 6.16
CA PHE A 108 11.24 4.09 7.24
C PHE A 108 11.68 2.63 7.27
N VAL A 109 10.75 1.68 7.16
CA VAL A 109 11.04 0.23 7.11
C VAL A 109 11.91 -0.12 5.92
N LYS A 110 11.59 0.37 4.72
CA LYS A 110 12.40 0.15 3.51
C LYS A 110 13.83 0.63 3.67
N ASN A 111 14.02 1.82 4.24
CA ASN A 111 15.35 2.39 4.43
C ASN A 111 16.12 1.67 5.54
N LYS A 112 15.49 1.44 6.69
CA LYS A 112 16.13 0.83 7.85
C LYS A 112 16.53 -0.63 7.61
N PHE A 113 15.70 -1.39 6.90
CA PHE A 113 15.88 -2.81 6.67
C PHE A 113 16.26 -3.15 5.21
N LYS A 114 16.79 -2.17 4.48
CA LYS A 114 17.17 -2.33 3.07
C LYS A 114 18.03 -3.58 2.85
N ASP A 115 19.06 -3.76 3.66
CA ASP A 115 20.02 -4.86 3.52
C ASP A 115 19.39 -6.25 3.75
N LEU A 116 18.22 -6.30 4.37
CA LEU A 116 17.47 -7.53 4.61
C LEU A 116 16.35 -7.75 3.57
N LEU A 117 15.75 -6.67 3.09
CA LEU A 117 14.69 -6.71 2.08
C LEU A 117 15.23 -6.93 0.67
N GLU A 118 16.36 -6.33 0.33
CA GLU A 118 16.93 -6.37 -1.02
C GLU A 118 17.29 -7.79 -1.48
N PRO A 119 17.95 -8.65 -0.69
CA PRO A 119 18.22 -10.04 -1.08
C PRO A 119 16.94 -10.84 -1.36
N ILE A 120 15.88 -10.66 -0.54
CA ILE A 120 14.58 -11.32 -0.75
C ILE A 120 13.96 -10.85 -2.07
N ASN A 121 14.04 -9.55 -2.34
CA ASN A 121 13.48 -8.97 -3.56
C ASN A 121 14.22 -9.45 -4.82
N ILE A 122 15.56 -9.54 -4.78
CA ILE A 122 16.40 -10.07 -5.87
C ILE A 122 16.04 -11.53 -6.14
N GLU A 123 16.02 -12.37 -5.12
CA GLU A 123 15.66 -13.79 -5.25
C GLU A 123 14.27 -13.96 -5.88
N MET A 124 13.28 -13.22 -5.39
CA MET A 124 11.92 -13.29 -5.93
C MET A 124 11.85 -12.81 -7.38
N LYS A 125 12.63 -11.78 -7.73
CA LYS A 125 12.73 -11.28 -9.10
C LYS A 125 13.32 -12.33 -10.05
N GLU A 126 14.40 -12.98 -9.65
CA GLU A 126 15.05 -14.06 -10.41
C GLU A 126 14.11 -15.26 -10.61
N GLN A 127 13.25 -15.54 -9.63
CA GLN A 127 12.25 -16.59 -9.68
C GLN A 127 10.96 -16.20 -10.43
N GLY A 128 10.86 -14.96 -10.93
CA GLY A 128 9.66 -14.46 -11.60
C GLY A 128 8.44 -14.34 -10.68
N GLN A 129 8.65 -14.14 -9.38
CA GLN A 129 7.61 -14.11 -8.36
C GLN A 129 7.17 -12.69 -7.96
N ILE A 130 7.78 -11.65 -8.54
CA ILE A 130 7.39 -10.26 -8.27
C ILE A 130 6.10 -9.94 -8.99
N VAL A 131 5.11 -9.45 -8.25
CA VAL A 131 3.88 -8.87 -8.78
C VAL A 131 4.01 -7.34 -8.73
N THR A 132 3.87 -6.71 -9.88
CA THR A 132 3.99 -5.25 -10.05
C THR A 132 2.63 -4.55 -9.95
N HIS A 133 2.63 -3.21 -9.86
CA HIS A 133 1.39 -2.42 -9.98
C HIS A 133 0.74 -2.57 -11.36
N VAL A 134 1.52 -2.82 -12.42
CA VAL A 134 1.00 -3.14 -13.75
C VAL A 134 0.17 -4.43 -13.72
N ASP A 135 0.67 -5.47 -13.05
CA ASP A 135 -0.04 -6.73 -12.91
C ASP A 135 -1.35 -6.56 -12.14
N LEU A 136 -1.31 -5.84 -11.00
CA LEU A 136 -2.49 -5.54 -10.21
C LEU A 136 -3.53 -4.76 -11.01
N LEU A 137 -3.11 -3.73 -11.74
CA LEU A 137 -3.99 -2.95 -12.60
C LEU A 137 -4.65 -3.81 -13.69
N ASN A 138 -3.93 -4.75 -14.28
CA ASN A 138 -4.48 -5.64 -15.30
C ASN A 138 -5.62 -6.51 -14.74
N PHE A 139 -5.50 -7.03 -13.53
CA PHE A 139 -6.60 -7.76 -12.88
C PHE A 139 -7.82 -6.86 -12.63
N LEU A 140 -7.61 -5.61 -12.21
CA LEU A 140 -8.69 -4.63 -12.01
C LEU A 140 -9.41 -4.32 -13.33
N LYS A 141 -8.67 -4.07 -14.42
CA LYS A 141 -9.21 -3.80 -15.76
C LYS A 141 -10.03 -4.97 -16.30
N ASN A 142 -9.57 -6.19 -16.08
CA ASN A 142 -10.24 -7.40 -16.50
C ASN A 142 -11.38 -7.84 -15.56
N ARG A 143 -11.65 -7.11 -14.48
CA ARG A 143 -12.65 -7.45 -13.48
C ARG A 143 -12.44 -8.84 -12.86
N ASP A 144 -11.19 -9.28 -12.79
CA ASP A 144 -10.79 -10.56 -12.20
C ASP A 144 -10.46 -10.39 -10.71
N GLU A 145 -11.50 -10.43 -9.87
CA GLU A 145 -11.36 -10.29 -8.42
C GLU A 145 -10.52 -11.42 -7.80
N LEU A 146 -10.71 -12.66 -8.26
CA LEU A 146 -10.01 -13.81 -7.72
C LEU A 146 -8.51 -13.76 -8.04
N GLY A 147 -8.18 -13.40 -9.29
CA GLY A 147 -6.80 -13.17 -9.74
C GLY A 147 -6.15 -12.03 -8.97
N TYR A 148 -6.86 -10.90 -8.82
CA TYR A 148 -6.38 -9.77 -8.05
C TYR A 148 -6.06 -10.14 -6.59
N ARG A 149 -6.95 -10.89 -5.93
CA ARG A 149 -6.77 -11.32 -4.53
C ARG A 149 -5.49 -12.13 -4.35
N LYS A 150 -5.20 -13.04 -5.27
CA LYS A 150 -3.95 -13.82 -5.27
C LYS A 150 -2.73 -12.93 -5.57
N ALA A 151 -2.90 -12.01 -6.52
CA ALA A 151 -1.83 -11.10 -6.93
C ALA A 151 -1.44 -10.13 -5.81
N ILE A 152 -2.40 -9.57 -5.07
CA ILE A 152 -2.11 -8.66 -3.95
C ILE A 152 -1.41 -9.39 -2.79
N GLU A 153 -1.78 -10.64 -2.51
CA GLU A 153 -1.05 -11.47 -1.53
C GLU A 153 0.41 -11.67 -1.95
N GLN A 154 0.65 -11.97 -3.22
CA GLN A 154 1.98 -12.16 -3.79
C GLN A 154 2.77 -10.84 -3.86
N HIS A 155 2.10 -9.71 -4.11
CA HIS A 155 2.72 -8.38 -4.13
C HIS A 155 3.40 -8.03 -2.80
N PHE A 156 2.84 -8.50 -1.69
CA PHE A 156 3.41 -8.30 -0.35
C PHE A 156 4.33 -9.43 0.12
N GLU A 157 4.63 -10.42 -0.72
CA GLU A 157 5.39 -11.60 -0.30
C GLU A 157 6.81 -11.26 0.20
N VAL A 158 7.47 -10.24 -0.37
CA VAL A 158 8.76 -9.75 0.13
C VAL A 158 8.67 -9.38 1.62
N TYR A 159 7.65 -8.62 2.00
CA TYR A 159 7.45 -8.21 3.38
C TYR A 159 7.02 -9.36 4.28
N LYS A 160 6.22 -10.29 3.79
CA LYS A 160 5.80 -11.49 4.53
C LYS A 160 7.02 -12.38 4.86
N ARG A 161 7.90 -12.62 3.89
CA ARG A 161 9.15 -13.36 4.12
C ARG A 161 10.06 -12.63 5.11
N PHE A 162 10.19 -11.33 4.98
CA PHE A 162 10.93 -10.50 5.92
C PHE A 162 10.38 -10.62 7.36
N LEU A 163 9.06 -10.47 7.56
CA LEU A 163 8.41 -10.61 8.85
C LEU A 163 8.60 -12.02 9.46
N ASN A 164 8.50 -13.07 8.64
CA ASN A 164 8.65 -14.44 9.08
C ASN A 164 10.10 -14.78 9.48
N SER A 165 11.09 -14.13 8.89
CA SER A 165 12.51 -14.32 9.25
C SER A 165 12.88 -13.70 10.59
N ARG A 166 11.96 -12.92 11.21
CA ARG A 166 12.16 -12.20 12.48
C ARG A 166 11.48 -12.87 13.67
N LYS A 167 10.72 -13.91 13.44
CA LYS A 167 10.13 -14.78 14.48
C LYS A 167 11.11 -15.86 14.89
#